data_967f59262b595af952be55b44f1f2b5c
#
_entry.id   967f59262b595af952be55b44f1f2b5c
#
_cell.length_a   1.000
_cell.length_b   1.000
_cell.length_c   1.000
_cell.angle_alpha   90.00
_cell.angle_beta   90.00
_cell.angle_gamma   90.00
#
_symmetry.space_group_name_H-M   'P 1'
#
loop_
_entity.id
_entity.type
_entity.pdbx_description
1 polymer ?
#
loop_
_entity_poly.entity_id
_entity_poly.type
_entity_poly.pdbx_seq_one_letter_code
_entity_poly.pdbx_strand_id
1 'polypeptide(L)'
;MGLPTILVADDDPETRYLLRIILKDAGMQAIFAENGSRMLDLWRRNPVDVIILDVMMPVMDGIEACQRIRRTSRIPIIFLTAKGQEQDVVKGLEIGADDYVVKPFRAAELVARIRVILNRTAREQEARGKHLSFDKLVLDLESRRVISRGRSIEVTPLEFQLLRYLMQNVGIVISKEDLLQNVWGYAEAAGDMNLIEAAVRRLRRKLELDPSQPKYIQTVWGAGYRFGE
;
A
#
# COMPACT_ATOMS: atom_id res chain seq x y z
N MET A 1 -10.87 9.00 -19.31
CA MET A 1 -10.58 8.95 -17.86
C MET A 1 -10.02 10.30 -17.43
N GLY A 2 -10.43 10.84 -16.27
CA GLY A 2 -9.87 12.08 -15.73
C GLY A 2 -8.43 11.88 -15.27
N LEU A 3 -7.72 12.98 -14.99
CA LEU A 3 -6.40 12.91 -14.38
C LEU A 3 -6.52 12.35 -12.95
N PRO A 4 -5.58 11.48 -12.51
CA PRO A 4 -5.61 10.96 -11.15
C PRO A 4 -5.43 12.08 -10.12
N THR A 5 -6.20 12.00 -9.02
CA THR A 5 -6.22 13.00 -7.96
C THR A 5 -5.45 12.51 -6.74
N ILE A 6 -4.41 13.23 -6.38
CA ILE A 6 -3.52 12.95 -5.24
C ILE A 6 -3.83 13.94 -4.11
N LEU A 7 -4.17 13.44 -2.93
CA LEU A 7 -4.31 14.26 -1.74
C LEU A 7 -3.01 14.23 -0.94
N VAL A 8 -2.42 15.40 -0.74
CA VAL A 8 -1.13 15.58 -0.05
C VAL A 8 -1.37 16.27 1.29
N ALA A 9 -0.88 15.68 2.37
CA ALA A 9 -0.82 16.32 3.68
C ALA A 9 0.62 16.42 4.15
N ASP A 10 1.06 17.64 4.40
CA ASP A 10 2.40 17.99 4.86
C ASP A 10 2.31 19.37 5.50
N ASP A 11 2.93 19.62 6.64
CA ASP A 11 2.86 20.91 7.33
C ASP A 11 3.84 21.95 6.75
N ASP A 12 4.91 21.48 6.09
CA ASP A 12 5.90 22.35 5.44
C ASP A 12 5.37 22.94 4.12
N PRO A 13 5.23 24.26 4.00
CA PRO A 13 4.75 24.90 2.78
C PRO A 13 5.70 24.72 1.59
N GLU A 14 7.01 24.59 1.81
CA GLU A 14 8.00 24.38 0.74
C GLU A 14 7.84 22.97 0.14
N THR A 15 7.69 21.97 0.98
CA THR A 15 7.40 20.59 0.55
C THR A 15 6.08 20.53 -0.23
N ARG A 16 5.01 21.18 0.24
CA ARG A 16 3.74 21.22 -0.50
C ARG A 16 3.90 21.93 -1.86
N TYR A 17 4.68 23.01 -1.92
CA TYR A 17 4.95 23.69 -3.19
C TYR A 17 5.75 22.80 -4.16
N LEU A 18 6.79 22.14 -3.69
CA LEU A 18 7.59 21.19 -4.49
C LEU A 18 6.71 20.04 -5.03
N LEU A 19 5.89 19.44 -4.17
CA LEU A 19 4.99 18.37 -4.55
C LEU A 19 3.95 18.82 -5.59
N ARG A 20 3.48 20.06 -5.50
CA ARG A 20 2.58 20.65 -6.51
C ARG A 20 3.21 20.66 -7.89
N ILE A 21 4.48 21.06 -7.99
CA ILE A 21 5.21 21.08 -9.27
C ILE A 21 5.39 19.66 -9.78
N ILE A 22 5.91 18.75 -8.94
CA ILE A 22 6.19 17.37 -9.31
C ILE A 22 4.93 16.66 -9.83
N LEU A 23 3.82 16.78 -9.11
CA LEU A 23 2.58 16.09 -9.47
C LEU A 23 1.95 16.69 -10.73
N LYS A 24 1.99 18.02 -10.89
CA LYS A 24 1.53 18.69 -12.11
C LYS A 24 2.32 18.24 -13.33
N ASP A 25 3.64 18.20 -13.24
CA ASP A 25 4.52 17.77 -14.34
C ASP A 25 4.34 16.29 -14.68
N ALA A 26 3.93 15.48 -13.67
CA ALA A 26 3.60 14.07 -13.87
C ALA A 26 2.19 13.84 -14.46
N GLY A 27 1.39 14.90 -14.72
CA GLY A 27 0.03 14.82 -15.25
C GLY A 27 -1.01 14.39 -14.21
N MET A 28 -0.83 14.75 -12.94
CA MET A 28 -1.71 14.42 -11.83
C MET A 28 -2.35 15.68 -11.24
N GLN A 29 -3.59 15.59 -10.78
CA GLN A 29 -4.22 16.63 -9.97
C GLN A 29 -3.80 16.47 -8.52
N ALA A 30 -3.65 17.59 -7.80
CA ALA A 30 -3.27 17.55 -6.40
C ALA A 30 -4.13 18.46 -5.52
N ILE A 31 -4.54 17.94 -4.37
CA ILE A 31 -5.23 18.64 -3.29
C ILE A 31 -4.27 18.68 -2.10
N PHE A 32 -4.19 19.81 -1.40
CA PHE A 32 -3.20 19.99 -0.32
C PHE A 32 -3.86 20.31 1.01
N ALA A 33 -3.31 19.73 2.07
CA ALA A 33 -3.65 19.97 3.46
C ALA A 33 -2.37 20.26 4.27
N GLU A 34 -2.49 21.07 5.33
CA GLU A 34 -1.40 21.44 6.23
C GLU A 34 -1.31 20.57 7.48
N ASN A 35 -2.26 19.65 7.68
CA ASN A 35 -2.29 18.70 8.80
C ASN A 35 -3.27 17.56 8.53
N GLY A 36 -3.23 16.51 9.36
CA GLY A 36 -4.08 15.34 9.21
C GLY A 36 -5.58 15.62 9.36
N SER A 37 -5.96 16.58 10.23
CA SER A 37 -7.39 16.93 10.40
C SER A 37 -7.97 17.55 9.13
N ARG A 38 -7.25 18.54 8.57
CA ARG A 38 -7.65 19.18 7.31
C ARG A 38 -7.66 18.19 6.15
N MET A 39 -6.71 17.27 6.11
CA MET A 39 -6.64 16.21 5.11
C MET A 39 -7.88 15.31 5.17
N LEU A 40 -8.31 14.87 6.36
CA LEU A 40 -9.51 14.06 6.51
C LEU A 40 -10.78 14.76 6.01
N ASP A 41 -10.90 16.07 6.24
CA ASP A 41 -12.03 16.87 5.74
C ASP A 41 -12.04 16.96 4.22
N LEU A 42 -10.87 17.18 3.62
CA LEU A 42 -10.73 17.25 2.16
C LEU A 42 -10.99 15.88 1.51
N TRP A 43 -10.48 14.81 2.10
CA TRP A 43 -10.70 13.44 1.63
C TRP A 43 -12.19 13.06 1.59
N ARG A 44 -12.97 13.44 2.61
CA ARG A 44 -14.42 13.16 2.64
C ARG A 44 -15.20 13.88 1.58
N ARG A 45 -14.69 15.01 1.07
CA ARG A 45 -15.39 15.90 0.13
C ARG A 45 -14.96 15.74 -1.32
N ASN A 46 -13.86 15.04 -1.56
CA ASN A 46 -13.29 14.94 -2.90
C ASN A 46 -13.02 13.48 -3.26
N PRO A 47 -13.21 13.08 -4.52
CA PRO A 47 -12.70 11.82 -5.02
C PRO A 47 -11.17 11.87 -5.05
N VAL A 48 -10.52 10.91 -4.41
CA VAL A 48 -9.05 10.83 -4.27
C VAL A 48 -8.60 9.43 -4.63
N ASP A 49 -7.55 9.31 -5.42
CA ASP A 49 -7.00 8.03 -5.86
C ASP A 49 -5.85 7.54 -4.98
N VAL A 50 -5.02 8.45 -4.47
CA VAL A 50 -3.87 8.16 -3.58
C VAL A 50 -3.73 9.29 -2.56
N ILE A 51 -3.33 8.94 -1.33
CA ILE A 51 -2.97 9.90 -0.29
C ILE A 51 -1.46 9.85 -0.07
N ILE A 52 -0.81 11.01 -0.09
CA ILE A 52 0.57 11.23 0.37
C ILE A 52 0.49 11.94 1.71
N LEU A 53 1.13 11.38 2.73
CA LEU A 53 0.90 11.78 4.12
C LEU A 53 2.22 11.91 4.87
N ASP A 54 2.58 13.12 5.28
CA ASP A 54 3.71 13.28 6.19
C ASP A 54 3.42 12.60 7.53
N VAL A 55 4.40 11.92 8.07
CA VAL A 55 4.32 11.28 9.37
C VAL A 55 4.17 12.32 10.47
N MET A 56 4.98 13.37 10.44
CA MET A 56 5.06 14.38 11.48
C MET A 56 4.32 15.66 11.07
N MET A 57 3.17 15.90 11.65
CA MET A 57 2.39 17.11 11.42
C MET A 57 1.76 17.59 12.74
N PRO A 58 1.55 18.92 12.90
CA PRO A 58 0.83 19.46 14.05
C PRO A 58 -0.67 19.10 14.02
N VAL A 59 -1.34 19.21 15.16
CA VAL A 59 -2.79 18.99 15.37
C VAL A 59 -3.18 17.52 15.25
N MET A 60 -2.82 16.85 14.17
CA MET A 60 -3.03 15.43 13.91
C MET A 60 -1.90 14.94 13.03
N ASP A 61 -1.12 14.00 13.52
CA ASP A 61 -0.03 13.38 12.79
C ASP A 61 -0.50 12.43 11.69
N GLY A 62 0.43 12.00 10.82
CA GLY A 62 0.09 11.12 9.70
C GLY A 62 -0.31 9.72 10.15
N ILE A 63 0.24 9.23 11.24
CA ILE A 63 -0.08 7.89 11.77
C ILE A 63 -1.53 7.85 12.26
N GLU A 64 -1.94 8.83 13.06
CA GLU A 64 -3.31 8.95 13.53
C GLU A 64 -4.29 9.15 12.36
N ALA A 65 -3.94 9.99 11.40
CA ALA A 65 -4.75 10.21 10.20
C ALA A 65 -4.93 8.91 9.39
N CYS A 66 -3.86 8.15 9.18
CA CYS A 66 -3.89 6.85 8.53
C CYS A 66 -4.81 5.86 9.28
N GLN A 67 -4.70 5.77 10.59
CA GLN A 67 -5.56 4.92 11.42
C GLN A 67 -7.05 5.26 11.23
N ARG A 68 -7.38 6.55 11.20
CA ARG A 68 -8.77 7.01 11.00
C ARG A 68 -9.29 6.64 9.61
N ILE A 69 -8.49 6.80 8.57
CA ILE A 69 -8.84 6.40 7.20
C ILE A 69 -9.08 4.89 7.13
N ARG A 70 -8.19 4.10 7.72
CA ARG A 70 -8.23 2.62 7.66
C ARG A 70 -9.45 2.01 8.35
N ARG A 71 -10.17 2.77 9.19
CA ARG A 71 -11.47 2.33 9.75
C ARG A 71 -12.57 2.22 8.68
N THR A 72 -12.49 3.00 7.62
CA THR A 72 -13.57 3.13 6.63
C THR A 72 -13.12 3.00 5.17
N SER A 73 -11.81 2.99 4.89
CA SER A 73 -11.30 2.98 3.52
C SER A 73 -10.00 2.21 3.37
N ARG A 74 -9.80 1.67 2.17
CA ARG A 74 -8.57 0.99 1.74
C ARG A 74 -7.82 1.81 0.68
N ILE A 75 -8.12 3.10 0.56
CA ILE A 75 -7.41 4.00 -0.34
C ILE A 75 -5.88 3.87 -0.14
N PRO A 76 -5.08 3.82 -1.21
CA PRO A 76 -3.63 3.74 -1.08
C PRO A 76 -3.06 4.95 -0.34
N ILE A 77 -2.12 4.69 0.59
CA ILE A 77 -1.43 5.71 1.38
C ILE A 77 0.07 5.51 1.26
N ILE A 78 0.77 6.58 0.87
CA ILE A 78 2.24 6.67 0.87
C ILE A 78 2.64 7.63 2.00
N PHE A 79 3.48 7.19 2.92
CA PHE A 79 4.05 8.09 3.91
C PHE A 79 5.23 8.88 3.35
N LEU A 80 5.33 10.15 3.73
CA LEU A 80 6.58 10.91 3.69
C LEU A 80 7.18 10.90 5.09
N THR A 81 8.47 10.64 5.21
CA THR A 81 9.14 10.55 6.52
C THR A 81 10.52 11.17 6.48
N ALA A 82 10.97 11.76 7.58
CA ALA A 82 12.33 12.22 7.70
C ALA A 82 13.28 11.03 7.92
N LYS A 83 14.54 11.17 7.48
CA LYS A 83 15.60 10.20 7.74
C LYS A 83 15.79 10.01 9.24
N GLY A 84 15.86 8.75 9.69
CA GLY A 84 16.01 8.41 11.12
C GLY A 84 14.70 8.06 11.85
N GLN A 85 13.55 8.09 11.17
CA GLN A 85 12.24 7.73 11.74
C GLN A 85 11.82 6.29 11.39
N GLU A 86 12.75 5.35 11.33
CA GLU A 86 12.47 3.95 10.93
C GLU A 86 11.41 3.27 11.79
N GLN A 87 11.39 3.56 13.10
CA GLN A 87 10.38 2.98 14.00
C GLN A 87 8.95 3.47 13.68
N ASP A 88 8.81 4.74 13.28
CA ASP A 88 7.50 5.30 12.90
C ASP A 88 7.06 4.81 11.53
N VAL A 89 8.01 4.56 10.62
CA VAL A 89 7.75 3.89 9.34
C VAL A 89 7.20 2.50 9.57
N VAL A 90 7.84 1.68 10.41
CA VAL A 90 7.38 0.31 10.70
C VAL A 90 5.97 0.34 11.31
N LYS A 91 5.71 1.24 12.28
CA LYS A 91 4.37 1.42 12.84
C LYS A 91 3.34 1.83 11.77
N GLY A 92 3.70 2.78 10.92
CA GLY A 92 2.82 3.26 9.85
C GLY A 92 2.46 2.16 8.84
N LEU A 93 3.44 1.36 8.45
CA LEU A 93 3.23 0.19 7.59
C LEU A 93 2.34 -0.86 8.27
N GLU A 94 2.53 -1.13 9.57
CA GLU A 94 1.68 -2.07 10.33
C GLU A 94 0.23 -1.61 10.44
N ILE A 95 0.00 -0.30 10.49
CA ILE A 95 -1.33 0.31 10.54
C ILE A 95 -2.03 0.22 9.20
N GLY A 96 -1.29 0.16 8.10
CA GLY A 96 -1.87 -0.03 6.79
C GLY A 96 -1.42 0.90 5.69
N ALA A 97 -0.34 1.67 5.86
CA ALA A 97 0.28 2.34 4.73
C ALA A 97 0.77 1.32 3.70
N ASP A 98 0.71 1.69 2.44
CA ASP A 98 1.08 0.82 1.32
C ASP A 98 2.55 0.98 0.94
N ASP A 99 3.11 2.17 1.18
CA ASP A 99 4.50 2.51 0.89
C ASP A 99 4.98 3.70 1.73
N TYR A 100 6.28 4.02 1.67
CA TYR A 100 6.83 5.24 2.23
C TYR A 100 7.98 5.79 1.38
N VAL A 101 8.26 7.09 1.54
CA VAL A 101 9.35 7.80 0.88
C VAL A 101 10.07 8.65 1.91
N VAL A 102 11.40 8.51 1.97
CA VAL A 102 12.24 9.25 2.92
C VAL A 102 12.60 10.62 2.35
N LYS A 103 12.41 11.67 3.14
CA LYS A 103 12.86 13.04 2.82
C LYS A 103 14.37 13.19 3.11
N PRO A 104 15.15 13.85 2.23
CA PRO A 104 14.76 14.40 0.94
C PRO A 104 14.62 13.32 -0.13
N PHE A 105 13.60 13.40 -0.99
CA PHE A 105 13.30 12.44 -2.03
C PHE A 105 13.57 12.98 -3.44
N ARG A 106 13.77 12.06 -4.38
CA ARG A 106 13.86 12.38 -5.80
C ARG A 106 12.47 12.41 -6.42
N ALA A 107 12.17 13.45 -7.22
CA ALA A 107 10.88 13.57 -7.91
C ALA A 107 10.51 12.31 -8.72
N ALA A 108 11.49 11.78 -9.47
CA ALA A 108 11.29 10.57 -10.28
C ALA A 108 10.92 9.34 -9.44
N GLU A 109 11.51 9.19 -8.25
CA GLU A 109 11.20 8.10 -7.33
C GLU A 109 9.76 8.19 -6.83
N LEU A 110 9.34 9.35 -6.32
CA LEU A 110 7.99 9.55 -5.81
C LEU A 110 6.94 9.31 -6.91
N VAL A 111 7.16 9.87 -8.10
CA VAL A 111 6.25 9.68 -9.25
C VAL A 111 6.17 8.21 -9.67
N ALA A 112 7.29 7.49 -9.68
CA ALA A 112 7.31 6.07 -9.99
C ALA A 112 6.46 5.27 -8.99
N ARG A 113 6.59 5.52 -7.68
CA ARG A 113 5.81 4.87 -6.62
C ARG A 113 4.31 5.15 -6.76
N ILE A 114 3.94 6.41 -6.99
CA ILE A 114 2.53 6.79 -7.24
C ILE A 114 1.98 6.07 -8.47
N ARG A 115 2.73 6.04 -9.58
CA ARG A 115 2.30 5.36 -10.81
C ARG A 115 2.13 3.86 -10.64
N VAL A 116 3.02 3.21 -9.90
CA VAL A 116 2.89 1.78 -9.57
C VAL A 116 1.58 1.53 -8.83
N ILE A 117 1.24 2.36 -7.85
CA ILE A 117 0.00 2.26 -7.08
C ILE A 117 -1.23 2.52 -7.98
N LEU A 118 -1.21 3.56 -8.81
CA LEU A 118 -2.30 3.89 -9.73
C LEU A 118 -2.49 2.83 -10.82
N ASN A 119 -1.42 2.32 -11.42
CA ASN A 119 -1.47 1.30 -12.46
C ASN A 119 -1.98 -0.05 -11.93
N ARG A 120 -1.78 -0.35 -10.66
CA ARG A 120 -2.38 -1.52 -10.01
C ARG A 120 -3.90 -1.45 -10.04
N THR A 121 -4.47 -0.27 -9.82
CA THR A 121 -5.91 -0.03 -9.92
C THR A 121 -6.44 -0.15 -11.36
N ALA A 122 -5.67 0.19 -12.37
CA ALA A 122 -6.08 0.19 -13.78
C ALA A 122 -5.93 -1.18 -14.48
N ARG A 123 -4.79 -1.87 -14.31
CA ARG A 123 -4.52 -3.20 -14.92
C ARG A 123 -5.45 -4.31 -14.47
N GLU A 124 -6.08 -4.12 -13.33
CA GLU A 124 -6.99 -5.10 -12.73
C GLU A 124 -8.40 -5.07 -13.35
N GLN A 125 -8.76 -4.04 -14.12
CA GLN A 125 -10.02 -3.99 -14.89
C GLN A 125 -10.02 -4.92 -16.10
N GLU A 126 -8.84 -5.38 -16.57
CA GLU A 126 -8.72 -6.25 -17.75
C GLU A 126 -8.78 -7.75 -17.44
N ALA A 127 -8.69 -8.15 -16.18
CA ALA A 127 -8.72 -9.58 -15.79
C ALA A 127 -10.17 -10.07 -15.59
N ARG A 128 -10.95 -10.13 -16.66
CA ARG A 128 -12.32 -10.69 -16.63
C ARG A 128 -12.31 -12.18 -16.32
N GLY A 129 -12.98 -12.57 -15.26
CA GLY A 129 -13.56 -13.93 -15.11
C GLY A 129 -12.66 -15.00 -14.51
N LYS A 130 -11.71 -14.72 -13.59
CA LYS A 130 -10.94 -15.75 -12.89
C LYS A 130 -11.00 -15.58 -11.39
N HIS A 131 -11.43 -16.63 -10.70
CA HIS A 131 -11.23 -16.79 -9.27
C HIS A 131 -9.95 -17.60 -9.04
N LEU A 132 -9.13 -17.20 -8.08
CA LEU A 132 -8.10 -18.06 -7.50
C LEU A 132 -8.67 -18.65 -6.21
N SER A 133 -8.52 -19.94 -6.01
CA SER A 133 -9.00 -20.61 -4.80
C SER A 133 -7.94 -21.54 -4.24
N PHE A 134 -7.81 -21.56 -2.92
CA PHE A 134 -6.97 -22.48 -2.20
C PHE A 134 -7.60 -22.76 -0.82
N ASP A 135 -7.89 -24.03 -0.54
CA ASP A 135 -8.63 -24.44 0.67
C ASP A 135 -9.93 -23.63 0.82
N LYS A 136 -10.09 -22.87 1.88
CA LYS A 136 -11.26 -22.02 2.18
C LYS A 136 -11.06 -20.54 1.80
N LEU A 137 -10.01 -20.24 1.05
CA LEU A 137 -9.68 -18.88 0.59
C LEU A 137 -10.03 -18.76 -0.90
N VAL A 138 -10.80 -17.76 -1.23
CA VAL A 138 -11.16 -17.41 -2.61
C VAL A 138 -10.80 -15.97 -2.88
N LEU A 139 -10.08 -15.74 -3.96
CA LEU A 139 -9.72 -14.43 -4.47
C LEU A 139 -10.48 -14.17 -5.76
N ASP A 140 -11.46 -13.30 -5.71
CA ASP A 140 -12.22 -12.85 -6.89
C ASP A 140 -11.44 -11.71 -7.55
N LEU A 141 -10.90 -11.97 -8.73
CA LEU A 141 -10.05 -11.02 -9.46
C LEU A 141 -10.87 -9.92 -10.13
N GLU A 142 -12.15 -10.15 -10.39
CA GLU A 142 -13.03 -9.16 -11.03
C GLU A 142 -13.57 -8.16 -9.99
N SER A 143 -14.15 -8.67 -8.90
CA SER A 143 -14.71 -7.82 -7.84
C SER A 143 -13.68 -7.38 -6.80
N ARG A 144 -12.43 -7.87 -6.88
CA ARG A 144 -11.35 -7.66 -5.91
C ARG A 144 -11.69 -8.03 -4.48
N ARG A 145 -12.52 -9.03 -4.35
CA ARG A 145 -12.93 -9.52 -3.04
C ARG A 145 -12.08 -10.71 -2.61
N VAL A 146 -11.72 -10.68 -1.35
CA VAL A 146 -11.11 -11.83 -0.69
C VAL A 146 -12.16 -12.44 0.21
N ILE A 147 -12.42 -13.74 0.02
CA ILE A 147 -13.37 -14.49 0.85
C ILE A 147 -12.58 -15.57 1.56
N SER A 148 -12.59 -15.56 2.88
CA SER A 148 -11.99 -16.60 3.70
C SER A 148 -13.05 -17.21 4.60
N ARG A 149 -13.22 -18.54 4.50
CA ARG A 149 -14.22 -19.30 5.30
C ARG A 149 -15.64 -18.71 5.19
N GLY A 150 -16.03 -18.29 3.97
CA GLY A 150 -17.34 -17.71 3.67
C GLY A 150 -17.53 -16.26 4.13
N ARG A 151 -16.48 -15.61 4.67
CA ARG A 151 -16.54 -14.21 5.09
C ARG A 151 -15.72 -13.34 4.14
N SER A 152 -16.25 -12.18 3.77
CA SER A 152 -15.52 -11.17 3.00
C SER A 152 -14.45 -10.52 3.89
N ILE A 153 -13.22 -10.48 3.38
CA ILE A 153 -12.06 -9.88 4.05
C ILE A 153 -11.67 -8.61 3.31
N GLU A 154 -11.62 -7.51 4.02
CA GLU A 154 -11.16 -6.25 3.46
C GLU A 154 -9.64 -6.19 3.40
N VAL A 155 -9.11 -5.95 2.19
CA VAL A 155 -7.69 -5.82 1.91
C VAL A 155 -7.40 -4.50 1.18
N THR A 156 -6.21 -3.95 1.37
CA THR A 156 -5.76 -2.82 0.54
C THR A 156 -5.43 -3.32 -0.88
N PRO A 157 -5.35 -2.42 -1.88
CA PRO A 157 -4.92 -2.81 -3.23
C PRO A 157 -3.58 -3.55 -3.24
N LEU A 158 -2.63 -3.14 -2.41
CA LEU A 158 -1.33 -3.79 -2.29
C LEU A 158 -1.42 -5.19 -1.67
N GLU A 159 -2.18 -5.34 -0.59
CA GLU A 159 -2.42 -6.63 0.05
C GLU A 159 -3.10 -7.62 -0.92
N PHE A 160 -4.04 -7.11 -1.73
CA PHE A 160 -4.68 -7.89 -2.77
C PHE A 160 -3.67 -8.40 -3.81
N GLN A 161 -2.77 -7.52 -4.30
CA GLN A 161 -1.74 -7.88 -5.28
C GLN A 161 -0.75 -8.90 -4.70
N LEU A 162 -0.29 -8.70 -3.48
CA LEU A 162 0.59 -9.65 -2.80
C LEU A 162 -0.07 -11.02 -2.69
N LEU A 163 -1.33 -11.05 -2.24
CA LEU A 163 -2.09 -12.29 -2.12
C LEU A 163 -2.30 -12.96 -3.48
N ARG A 164 -2.66 -12.19 -4.51
CA ARG A 164 -2.81 -12.70 -5.88
C ARG A 164 -1.52 -13.32 -6.39
N TYR A 165 -0.40 -12.62 -6.26
CA TYR A 165 0.90 -13.10 -6.74
C TYR A 165 1.32 -14.39 -6.03
N LEU A 166 1.14 -14.44 -4.72
CA LEU A 166 1.38 -15.64 -3.92
C LEU A 166 0.47 -16.80 -4.32
N MET A 167 -0.83 -16.56 -4.51
CA MET A 167 -1.80 -17.60 -4.93
C MET A 167 -1.61 -18.06 -6.37
N GLN A 168 -0.99 -17.28 -7.23
CA GLN A 168 -0.60 -17.72 -8.58
C GLN A 168 0.63 -18.63 -8.58
N ASN A 169 1.38 -18.66 -7.47
CA ASN A 169 2.62 -19.41 -7.31
C ASN A 169 2.55 -20.36 -6.10
N VAL A 170 1.43 -21.10 -5.96
CA VAL A 170 1.22 -22.03 -4.85
C VAL A 170 2.35 -23.06 -4.77
N GLY A 171 2.88 -23.32 -3.58
CA GLY A 171 3.97 -24.26 -3.33
C GLY A 171 5.36 -23.76 -3.68
N ILE A 172 5.47 -22.64 -4.41
CA ILE A 172 6.77 -22.08 -4.83
C ILE A 172 7.27 -21.10 -3.76
N VAL A 173 8.56 -21.20 -3.40
CA VAL A 173 9.21 -20.21 -2.54
C VAL A 173 9.56 -18.99 -3.39
N ILE A 174 9.05 -17.84 -2.99
CA ILE A 174 9.27 -16.55 -3.67
C ILE A 174 10.18 -15.71 -2.79
N SER A 175 11.27 -15.21 -3.35
CA SER A 175 12.22 -14.35 -2.64
C SER A 175 11.57 -13.00 -2.29
N LYS A 176 12.15 -12.31 -1.31
CA LYS A 176 11.70 -10.95 -0.98
C LYS A 176 11.96 -9.97 -2.13
N GLU A 177 13.08 -10.16 -2.84
CA GLU A 177 13.46 -9.39 -4.01
C GLU A 177 12.42 -9.55 -5.13
N ASP A 178 12.01 -10.79 -5.43
CA ASP A 178 10.97 -11.08 -6.43
C ASP A 178 9.63 -10.46 -6.04
N LEU A 179 9.28 -10.49 -4.75
CA LEU A 179 8.08 -9.83 -4.26
C LEU A 179 8.15 -8.31 -4.43
N LEU A 180 9.29 -7.67 -4.09
CA LEU A 180 9.48 -6.24 -4.31
C LEU A 180 9.35 -5.86 -5.78
N GLN A 181 9.94 -6.63 -6.66
CA GLN A 181 9.90 -6.38 -8.09
C GLN A 181 8.49 -6.58 -8.66
N ASN A 182 7.85 -7.71 -8.38
CA ASN A 182 6.60 -8.10 -9.03
C ASN A 182 5.35 -7.52 -8.36
N VAL A 183 5.40 -7.23 -7.06
CA VAL A 183 4.27 -6.69 -6.31
C VAL A 183 4.42 -5.19 -6.07
N TRP A 184 5.61 -4.69 -5.75
CA TRP A 184 5.85 -3.26 -5.54
C TRP A 184 6.35 -2.54 -6.78
N GLY A 185 6.88 -3.27 -7.78
CA GLY A 185 7.38 -2.71 -9.03
C GLY A 185 8.72 -1.97 -8.86
N TYR A 186 9.49 -2.32 -7.83
CA TYR A 186 10.81 -1.74 -7.61
C TYR A 186 11.85 -2.45 -8.47
N ALA A 187 12.74 -1.68 -9.11
CA ALA A 187 13.96 -2.21 -9.65
C ALA A 187 14.87 -2.70 -8.52
N GLU A 188 15.71 -3.69 -8.81
CA GLU A 188 16.66 -4.29 -7.86
C GLU A 188 17.33 -3.24 -6.97
N ALA A 189 17.43 -3.51 -5.67
CA ALA A 189 18.11 -2.73 -4.64
C ALA A 189 17.44 -1.42 -4.15
N ALA A 190 16.26 -1.02 -4.63
CA ALA A 190 15.62 0.24 -4.22
C ALA A 190 14.50 0.09 -3.18
N GLY A 191 14.10 -1.13 -2.83
CA GLY A 191 12.97 -1.38 -1.93
C GLY A 191 13.39 -1.84 -0.54
N ASP A 192 12.67 -1.37 0.48
CA ASP A 192 12.85 -1.84 1.85
C ASP A 192 12.10 -3.16 2.08
N MET A 193 12.82 -4.18 2.53
CA MET A 193 12.26 -5.50 2.89
C MET A 193 11.19 -5.42 3.98
N ASN A 194 11.21 -4.37 4.80
CA ASN A 194 10.19 -4.11 5.81
C ASN A 194 8.78 -3.92 5.20
N LEU A 195 8.68 -3.43 3.96
CA LEU A 195 7.40 -3.31 3.24
C LEU A 195 6.71 -4.67 3.11
N ILE A 196 7.48 -5.68 2.70
CA ILE A 196 6.99 -7.04 2.50
C ILE A 196 6.58 -7.66 3.83
N GLU A 197 7.46 -7.55 4.83
CA GLU A 197 7.22 -8.13 6.15
C GLU A 197 5.97 -7.55 6.81
N ALA A 198 5.79 -6.24 6.73
CA ALA A 198 4.59 -5.56 7.21
C ALA A 198 3.32 -6.01 6.46
N ALA A 199 3.38 -6.10 5.13
CA ALA A 199 2.25 -6.53 4.32
C ALA A 199 1.87 -8.00 4.59
N VAL A 200 2.86 -8.90 4.69
CA VAL A 200 2.65 -10.31 5.05
C VAL A 200 2.06 -10.42 6.46
N ARG A 201 2.57 -9.66 7.44
CA ARG A 201 2.02 -9.65 8.80
C ARG A 201 0.56 -9.20 8.83
N ARG A 202 0.20 -8.17 8.06
CA ARG A 202 -1.19 -7.71 7.93
C ARG A 202 -2.08 -8.75 7.29
N LEU A 203 -1.65 -9.37 6.19
CA LEU A 203 -2.41 -10.43 5.53
C LEU A 203 -2.62 -11.63 6.45
N ARG A 204 -1.59 -12.10 7.16
CA ARG A 204 -1.72 -13.18 8.14
C ARG A 204 -2.78 -12.87 9.19
N ARG A 205 -2.77 -11.66 9.77
CA ARG A 205 -3.80 -11.23 10.74
C ARG A 205 -5.23 -11.28 10.19
N LYS A 206 -5.39 -11.10 8.88
CA LYS A 206 -6.71 -11.11 8.22
C LYS A 206 -7.16 -12.51 7.76
N LEU A 207 -6.23 -13.35 7.35
CA LEU A 207 -6.50 -14.61 6.64
C LEU A 207 -6.32 -15.85 7.51
N GLU A 208 -5.30 -15.86 8.36
CA GLU A 208 -4.95 -17.03 9.17
C GLU A 208 -5.87 -17.15 10.39
N LEU A 209 -6.04 -18.38 10.87
CA LEU A 209 -6.69 -18.65 12.18
C LEU A 209 -5.76 -18.24 13.33
N ASP A 210 -4.50 -18.61 13.19
CA ASP A 210 -3.42 -18.22 14.09
C ASP A 210 -2.27 -17.60 13.25
N PRO A 211 -2.06 -16.28 13.32
CA PRO A 211 -0.98 -15.62 12.59
C PRO A 211 0.42 -16.09 12.98
N SER A 212 0.60 -16.70 14.17
CA SER A 212 1.89 -17.24 14.63
C SER A 212 2.19 -18.61 14.03
N GLN A 213 1.16 -19.34 13.59
CA GLN A 213 1.26 -20.63 12.90
C GLN A 213 0.55 -20.55 11.53
N PRO A 214 1.10 -19.77 10.59
CA PRO A 214 0.42 -19.48 9.32
C PRO A 214 0.34 -20.71 8.43
N LYS A 215 -0.88 -20.97 7.92
CA LYS A 215 -1.15 -22.06 6.98
C LYS A 215 -1.06 -21.57 5.52
N TYR A 216 -1.54 -20.37 5.23
CA TYR A 216 -1.58 -19.85 3.87
C TYR A 216 -0.24 -19.23 3.47
N ILE A 217 0.29 -18.27 4.25
CA ILE A 217 1.51 -17.56 3.92
C ILE A 217 2.62 -18.00 4.89
N GLN A 218 3.46 -18.92 4.47
CA GLN A 218 4.54 -19.48 5.28
C GLN A 218 5.84 -18.70 5.08
N THR A 219 6.66 -18.57 6.14
CA THR A 219 8.03 -18.06 6.02
C THR A 219 8.97 -19.21 5.76
N VAL A 220 9.77 -19.09 4.70
CA VAL A 220 10.90 -19.97 4.44
C VAL A 220 12.18 -19.21 4.81
N TRP A 221 12.74 -19.55 5.96
CA TRP A 221 13.86 -18.80 6.54
C TRP A 221 15.03 -18.72 5.57
N GLY A 222 15.56 -17.51 5.40
CA GLY A 222 16.67 -17.22 4.47
C GLY A 222 16.30 -17.22 2.99
N ALA A 223 15.06 -17.60 2.60
CA ALA A 223 14.67 -17.70 1.20
C ALA A 223 13.47 -16.80 0.82
N GLY A 224 12.51 -16.56 1.72
CA GLY A 224 11.36 -15.71 1.41
C GLY A 224 10.03 -16.27 1.94
N TYR A 225 9.00 -16.26 1.10
CA TYR A 225 7.65 -16.70 1.47
C TYR A 225 7.11 -17.74 0.48
N ARG A 226 6.29 -18.66 1.01
CA ARG A 226 5.59 -19.67 0.22
C ARG A 226 4.10 -19.62 0.56
N PHE A 227 3.23 -19.79 -0.44
CA PHE A 227 1.80 -19.87 -0.26
C PHE A 227 1.35 -21.33 -0.35
N GLY A 228 0.70 -21.82 0.70
CA GLY A 228 0.28 -23.24 0.78
C GLY A 228 1.46 -24.18 0.97
N GLU A 229 1.19 -25.47 0.79
CA GLU A 229 2.17 -26.55 0.78
C GLU A 229 2.57 -26.93 -0.64
#